data_2360dd25b8c1b7eb08b5cc49110fb15a
#
_entry.id   2360dd25b8c1b7eb08b5cc49110fb15a
#
_cell.length_a   1.000
_cell.length_b   1.000
_cell.length_c   1.000
_cell.angle_alpha   90.00
_cell.angle_beta   90.00
_cell.angle_gamma   90.00
#
_symmetry.space_group_name_H-M   'P 1'
#
loop_
_entity.id
_entity.type
_entity.pdbx_description
1 polymer ?
#
loop_
_entity_poly.entity_id
_entity_poly.type
_entity_poly.pdbx_seq_one_letter_code
_entity_poly.pdbx_strand_id
1 'polypeptide(L)'
;MTRYDFTTQPNRLNQNTMKWHEAESDPELLELWVADMDFLPVPEIRDAVINYAETHIFGYPYPSDELYQSIIDWEKNQHGYSVDKASIVLIEGVVPAISTAIQSFTKEDDAVLINTPVYPSFARSVRLNNRKLIENSLVKVNGHFEIDFEQLERDIVDNDVKLYVFCSPHNPGGRVWTKEELTMVADLCQKHGVLLVSDEIHQDLALYGNKHISLNTISNAYKDFTLVLSSATKTFNIAGTKNSFTIIENEDLRKSFKQKQLANNQNEIPTIGLITTQAAFTYGQPWLEELKTVLETNIDLLTKELSEKTNIEVMKPEGTYLVWLDFSAYDQDHNELGRLLKEEAKVVLNNGITF
;
A
#
# COMPACT_ATOMS: atom_id res chain seq x y z
N MET A 1 -10.83 -13.26 25.27
CA MET A 1 -10.85 -11.79 25.46
C MET A 1 -9.75 -11.23 24.57
N THR A 2 -10.07 -10.26 23.73
CA THR A 2 -9.10 -9.53 22.92
C THR A 2 -8.14 -8.78 23.84
N ARG A 3 -6.84 -8.78 23.53
CA ARG A 3 -5.82 -8.03 24.27
C ARG A 3 -5.91 -6.54 23.96
N TYR A 4 -6.39 -6.20 22.76
CA TYR A 4 -6.45 -4.85 22.24
C TYR A 4 -7.90 -4.38 22.06
N ASP A 5 -8.10 -3.08 22.15
CA ASP A 5 -9.45 -2.48 21.99
C ASP A 5 -9.64 -2.02 20.54
N PHE A 6 -10.48 -2.75 19.80
CA PHE A 6 -10.94 -2.42 18.47
C PHE A 6 -12.41 -1.99 18.44
N THR A 7 -13.00 -1.69 19.60
CA THR A 7 -14.41 -1.32 19.76
C THR A 7 -14.60 0.16 20.10
N THR A 8 -13.63 0.74 20.81
CA THR A 8 -13.65 2.16 21.16
C THR A 8 -13.09 2.97 19.99
N GLN A 9 -13.97 3.75 19.37
CA GLN A 9 -13.57 4.67 18.32
C GLN A 9 -13.03 5.97 18.92
N PRO A 10 -11.78 6.36 18.68
CA PRO A 10 -11.25 7.64 19.14
C PRO A 10 -11.99 8.80 18.44
N ASN A 11 -12.28 9.85 19.19
CA ASN A 11 -12.82 11.07 18.58
C ASN A 11 -11.73 11.71 17.69
N ARG A 12 -12.00 11.80 16.39
CA ARG A 12 -11.08 12.40 15.41
C ARG A 12 -11.53 13.77 14.90
N LEU A 13 -12.67 14.27 15.34
CA LEU A 13 -13.14 15.62 15.01
C LEU A 13 -12.23 16.68 15.63
N ASN A 14 -11.96 17.73 14.88
CA ASN A 14 -11.10 18.87 15.30
C ASN A 14 -9.64 18.46 15.64
N GLN A 15 -9.15 17.40 15.04
CA GLN A 15 -7.77 16.93 15.20
C GLN A 15 -6.89 17.21 13.96
N ASN A 16 -7.36 18.03 13.01
CA ASN A 16 -6.67 18.35 11.75
C ASN A 16 -6.31 17.09 10.93
N THR A 17 -7.17 16.06 10.97
CA THR A 17 -6.96 14.84 10.21
C THR A 17 -7.63 14.95 8.84
N MET A 18 -6.93 14.55 7.78
CA MET A 18 -7.43 14.65 6.41
C MET A 18 -8.76 13.91 6.23
N LYS A 19 -8.89 12.70 6.79
CA LYS A 19 -10.08 11.85 6.66
C LYS A 19 -11.34 12.48 7.23
N TRP A 20 -11.24 13.13 8.41
CA TRP A 20 -12.38 13.62 9.16
C TRP A 20 -12.64 15.13 8.99
N HIS A 21 -11.95 15.77 8.05
CA HIS A 21 -12.06 17.22 7.85
C HIS A 21 -13.47 17.65 7.40
N GLU A 22 -14.11 16.89 6.52
CA GLU A 22 -15.47 17.21 6.07
C GLU A 22 -16.51 17.01 7.17
N ALA A 23 -16.35 15.97 8.00
CA ALA A 23 -17.23 15.71 9.13
C ALA A 23 -17.17 16.78 10.24
N GLU A 24 -16.16 17.67 10.22
CA GLU A 24 -16.15 18.84 11.12
C GLU A 24 -17.32 19.81 10.85
N SER A 25 -17.80 19.87 9.60
CA SER A 25 -18.94 20.67 9.19
C SER A 25 -20.27 19.91 9.20
N ASP A 26 -20.24 18.58 9.09
CA ASP A 26 -21.42 17.69 9.14
C ASP A 26 -21.06 16.41 9.95
N PRO A 27 -21.25 16.42 11.27
CA PRO A 27 -20.88 15.30 12.16
C PRO A 27 -21.65 13.99 11.91
N GLU A 28 -22.68 14.00 11.06
CA GLU A 28 -23.41 12.80 10.66
C GLU A 28 -22.68 12.00 9.57
N LEU A 29 -21.68 12.60 8.91
CA LEU A 29 -20.92 11.94 7.87
C LEU A 29 -20.06 10.80 8.42
N LEU A 30 -20.16 9.64 7.76
CA LEU A 30 -19.30 8.50 7.99
C LEU A 30 -18.16 8.51 6.95
N GLU A 31 -16.97 8.83 7.41
CA GLU A 31 -15.79 9.00 6.56
C GLU A 31 -15.08 7.66 6.32
N LEU A 32 -15.21 7.10 5.11
CA LEU A 32 -14.63 5.81 4.73
C LEU A 32 -13.70 5.88 3.51
N TRP A 33 -13.22 7.06 3.14
CA TRP A 33 -12.49 7.30 1.89
C TRP A 33 -10.96 7.29 2.02
N VAL A 34 -10.39 7.73 3.16
CA VAL A 34 -8.94 7.69 3.38
C VAL A 34 -8.54 6.33 3.95
N ALA A 35 -7.51 5.73 3.38
CA ALA A 35 -6.94 4.48 3.85
C ALA A 35 -6.08 4.67 5.11
N ASP A 36 -6.72 5.14 6.19
CA ASP A 36 -6.30 5.02 7.57
C ASP A 36 -7.45 4.43 8.40
N MET A 37 -7.13 3.68 9.43
CA MET A 37 -8.12 3.05 10.29
C MET A 37 -8.52 3.97 11.45
N ASP A 38 -9.71 3.75 12.02
CA ASP A 38 -10.18 4.50 13.19
C ASP A 38 -9.92 3.71 14.50
N PHE A 39 -8.83 2.96 14.52
CA PHE A 39 -8.31 2.25 15.70
C PHE A 39 -7.04 2.93 16.22
N LEU A 40 -6.86 2.91 17.53
CA LEU A 40 -5.59 3.35 18.12
C LEU A 40 -4.46 2.38 17.70
N PRO A 41 -3.25 2.89 17.43
CA PRO A 41 -2.11 2.05 17.12
C PRO A 41 -1.68 1.21 18.32
N VAL A 42 -0.80 0.25 18.06
CA VAL A 42 -0.16 -0.57 19.10
C VAL A 42 0.32 0.30 20.27
N PRO A 43 -0.03 -0.02 21.53
CA PRO A 43 0.36 0.79 22.69
C PRO A 43 1.85 1.05 22.78
N GLU A 44 2.68 0.07 22.44
CA GLU A 44 4.13 0.16 22.47
C GLU A 44 4.69 1.19 21.47
N ILE A 45 3.99 1.45 20.36
CA ILE A 45 4.33 2.53 19.42
C ILE A 45 4.15 3.89 20.08
N ARG A 46 3.01 4.10 20.74
CA ARG A 46 2.71 5.34 21.46
C ARG A 46 3.73 5.56 22.59
N ASP A 47 3.99 4.52 23.37
CA ASP A 47 4.89 4.58 24.53
C ASP A 47 6.33 4.88 24.09
N ALA A 48 6.79 4.35 22.96
CA ALA A 48 8.09 4.68 22.37
C ALA A 48 8.20 6.17 21.99
N VAL A 49 7.13 6.75 21.41
CA VAL A 49 7.09 8.18 21.09
C VAL A 49 7.11 9.05 22.34
N ILE A 50 6.32 8.70 23.36
CA ILE A 50 6.27 9.42 24.65
C ILE A 50 7.64 9.38 25.31
N ASN A 51 8.24 8.20 25.43
CA ASN A 51 9.56 8.04 26.03
C ASN A 51 10.62 8.88 25.30
N TYR A 52 10.59 8.90 23.97
CA TYR A 52 11.52 9.72 23.20
C TYR A 52 11.30 11.22 23.50
N ALA A 53 10.06 11.67 23.51
CA ALA A 53 9.73 13.08 23.77
C ALA A 53 10.17 13.54 25.18
N GLU A 54 10.12 12.64 26.18
CA GLU A 54 10.48 12.93 27.56
C GLU A 54 12.01 12.90 27.81
N THR A 55 12.75 12.10 27.03
CA THR A 55 14.14 11.76 27.38
C THR A 55 15.18 12.21 26.35
N HIS A 56 14.77 12.59 25.12
CA HIS A 56 15.69 12.88 24.02
C HIS A 56 15.49 14.28 23.44
N ILE A 57 16.50 14.74 22.71
CA ILE A 57 16.44 15.98 21.93
C ILE A 57 15.94 15.61 20.52
N PHE A 58 15.04 16.41 19.93
CA PHE A 58 14.62 16.31 18.53
C PHE A 58 15.70 16.87 17.60
N GLY A 59 16.84 16.18 17.54
CA GLY A 59 17.96 16.50 16.67
C GLY A 59 17.85 15.81 15.31
N TYR A 60 18.92 15.92 14.49
CA TYR A 60 18.98 15.22 13.22
C TYR A 60 18.98 13.69 13.44
N PRO A 61 18.08 12.95 12.78
CA PRO A 61 17.94 11.53 13.01
C PRO A 61 19.06 10.72 12.36
N TYR A 62 19.38 9.59 12.98
CA TYR A 62 20.21 8.55 12.40
C TYR A 62 19.56 7.18 12.62
N PRO A 63 19.32 6.39 11.57
CA PRO A 63 18.71 5.07 11.71
C PRO A 63 19.62 4.12 12.49
N SER A 64 19.09 3.53 13.56
CA SER A 64 19.83 2.60 14.40
C SER A 64 19.96 1.20 13.77
N ASP A 65 20.90 0.40 14.26
CA ASP A 65 21.02 -1.01 13.83
C ASP A 65 19.79 -1.83 14.27
N GLU A 66 19.20 -1.49 15.41
CA GLU A 66 18.00 -2.14 15.93
C GLU A 66 16.78 -1.90 15.02
N LEU A 67 16.65 -0.71 14.42
CA LEU A 67 15.61 -0.44 13.43
C LEU A 67 15.77 -1.36 12.21
N TYR A 68 16.98 -1.43 11.65
CA TYR A 68 17.22 -2.32 10.51
C TYR A 68 16.98 -3.77 10.88
N GLN A 69 17.41 -4.19 12.09
CA GLN A 69 17.19 -5.56 12.54
C GLN A 69 15.68 -5.86 12.69
N SER A 70 14.88 -4.91 13.20
CA SER A 70 13.44 -5.09 13.33
C SER A 70 12.76 -5.28 11.96
N ILE A 71 13.21 -4.55 10.91
CA ILE A 71 12.73 -4.74 9.53
C ILE A 71 13.14 -6.13 9.01
N ILE A 72 14.40 -6.51 9.17
CA ILE A 72 14.93 -7.80 8.71
C ILE A 72 14.19 -8.98 9.37
N ASP A 73 13.98 -8.89 10.68
CA ASP A 73 13.29 -9.92 11.44
C ASP A 73 11.81 -10.01 11.03
N TRP A 74 11.15 -8.86 10.79
CA TRP A 74 9.78 -8.80 10.33
C TRP A 74 9.62 -9.47 8.95
N GLU A 75 10.40 -9.05 7.96
CA GLU A 75 10.37 -9.60 6.61
C GLU A 75 10.64 -11.11 6.62
N LYS A 76 11.61 -11.55 7.41
CA LYS A 76 11.92 -12.97 7.54
C LYS A 76 10.80 -13.77 8.21
N ASN A 77 10.27 -13.28 9.33
CA ASN A 77 9.33 -14.04 10.16
C ASN A 77 7.92 -14.03 9.58
N GLN A 78 7.46 -12.90 8.99
CA GLN A 78 6.13 -12.77 8.45
C GLN A 78 6.03 -13.24 6.99
N HIS A 79 7.07 -12.97 6.18
CA HIS A 79 7.03 -13.15 4.73
C HIS A 79 8.07 -14.17 4.21
N GLY A 80 8.90 -14.73 5.07
CA GLY A 80 9.96 -15.67 4.68
C GLY A 80 11.06 -15.02 3.82
N TYR A 81 11.11 -13.68 3.81
CA TYR A 81 12.05 -12.92 2.99
C TYR A 81 13.31 -12.58 3.78
N SER A 82 14.40 -13.28 3.48
CA SER A 82 15.71 -13.00 4.10
C SER A 82 16.38 -11.84 3.35
N VAL A 83 16.57 -10.73 4.04
CA VAL A 83 17.09 -9.47 3.49
C VAL A 83 18.36 -9.07 4.22
N ASP A 84 19.36 -8.64 3.46
CA ASP A 84 20.56 -8.03 4.03
C ASP A 84 20.33 -6.55 4.35
N LYS A 85 20.86 -6.05 5.49
CA LYS A 85 20.79 -4.64 5.86
C LYS A 85 21.22 -3.70 4.71
N ALA A 86 22.27 -4.08 3.98
CA ALA A 86 22.78 -3.28 2.86
C ALA A 86 21.78 -3.06 1.74
N SER A 87 20.79 -3.96 1.58
CA SER A 87 19.75 -3.89 0.55
C SER A 87 18.59 -2.98 0.94
N ILE A 88 18.48 -2.58 2.20
CA ILE A 88 17.39 -1.73 2.70
C ILE A 88 17.76 -0.26 2.51
N VAL A 89 16.86 0.48 1.85
CA VAL A 89 16.94 1.93 1.68
C VAL A 89 15.72 2.55 2.33
N LEU A 90 15.90 3.30 3.41
CA LEU A 90 14.81 4.02 4.07
C LEU A 90 14.39 5.23 3.25
N ILE A 91 13.09 5.50 3.20
CA ILE A 91 12.50 6.64 2.49
C ILE A 91 11.21 7.08 3.20
N GLU A 92 10.84 8.35 3.07
CA GLU A 92 9.69 8.94 3.82
C GLU A 92 8.31 8.41 3.43
N GLY A 93 8.20 7.63 2.34
CA GLY A 93 6.93 7.05 1.89
C GLY A 93 7.09 6.23 0.61
N VAL A 94 6.13 5.34 0.37
CA VAL A 94 6.10 4.50 -0.85
C VAL A 94 5.88 5.35 -2.11
N VAL A 95 5.01 6.37 -2.08
CA VAL A 95 4.80 7.26 -3.24
C VAL A 95 6.07 8.05 -3.61
N PRO A 96 6.81 8.66 -2.67
CA PRO A 96 8.16 9.17 -2.94
C PRO A 96 9.11 8.12 -3.51
N ALA A 97 9.07 6.86 -3.01
CA ALA A 97 9.91 5.78 -3.53
C ALA A 97 9.59 5.45 -4.99
N ILE A 98 8.31 5.38 -5.37
CA ILE A 98 7.87 5.19 -6.76
C ILE A 98 8.40 6.32 -7.65
N SER A 99 8.21 7.58 -7.25
CA SER A 99 8.73 8.73 -8.01
C SER A 99 10.25 8.69 -8.15
N THR A 100 10.97 8.32 -7.09
CA THR A 100 12.43 8.16 -7.12
C THR A 100 12.85 7.03 -8.06
N ALA A 101 12.14 5.89 -8.08
CA ALA A 101 12.41 4.80 -9.01
C ALA A 101 12.17 5.22 -10.47
N ILE A 102 11.05 5.87 -10.76
CA ILE A 102 10.74 6.42 -12.09
C ILE A 102 11.88 7.36 -12.56
N GLN A 103 12.30 8.28 -11.72
CA GLN A 103 13.38 9.23 -12.05
C GLN A 103 14.76 8.59 -12.18
N SER A 104 15.00 7.48 -11.47
CA SER A 104 16.30 6.79 -11.47
C SER A 104 16.49 5.94 -12.71
N PHE A 105 15.41 5.34 -13.21
CA PHE A 105 15.51 4.24 -14.17
C PHE A 105 14.82 4.51 -15.50
N THR A 106 14.18 5.67 -15.64
CA THR A 106 13.53 6.07 -16.89
C THR A 106 13.93 7.50 -17.25
N LYS A 107 13.76 7.87 -18.52
CA LYS A 107 13.90 9.22 -19.05
C LYS A 107 12.53 9.84 -19.29
N GLU A 108 12.48 11.13 -19.60
CA GLU A 108 11.27 11.78 -20.08
C GLU A 108 10.74 11.05 -21.32
N ASP A 109 9.43 10.93 -21.42
CA ASP A 109 8.67 10.19 -22.46
C ASP A 109 8.83 8.67 -22.47
N ASP A 110 9.72 8.08 -21.64
CA ASP A 110 9.73 6.63 -21.47
C ASP A 110 8.39 6.13 -20.91
N ALA A 111 7.97 4.94 -21.35
CA ALA A 111 6.73 4.34 -20.91
C ALA A 111 6.85 3.66 -19.54
N VAL A 112 5.91 3.98 -18.65
CA VAL A 112 5.73 3.34 -17.35
C VAL A 112 4.35 2.73 -17.28
N LEU A 113 4.27 1.43 -16.96
CA LEU A 113 3.03 0.67 -16.90
C LEU A 113 2.50 0.58 -15.47
N ILE A 114 1.18 0.64 -15.34
CA ILE A 114 0.42 0.31 -14.13
C ILE A 114 -0.78 -0.57 -14.50
N ASN A 115 -1.30 -1.37 -13.58
CA ASN A 115 -2.64 -1.96 -13.74
C ASN A 115 -3.71 -0.97 -13.26
N THR A 116 -4.87 -0.98 -13.92
CA THR A 116 -6.03 -0.20 -13.46
C THR A 116 -7.25 -1.10 -13.27
N PRO A 117 -8.14 -0.80 -12.28
CA PRO A 117 -8.05 0.28 -11.29
C PRO A 117 -6.89 0.05 -10.29
N VAL A 118 -6.18 1.11 -9.90
CA VAL A 118 -5.11 1.03 -8.90
C VAL A 118 -4.99 2.35 -8.14
N TYR A 119 -4.28 2.37 -7.03
CA TYR A 119 -4.07 3.56 -6.21
C TYR A 119 -3.66 4.77 -7.04
N PRO A 120 -4.44 5.87 -7.04
CA PRO A 120 -4.32 6.98 -8.00
C PRO A 120 -2.95 7.67 -8.01
N SER A 121 -2.19 7.53 -6.91
CA SER A 121 -0.86 8.11 -6.83
C SER A 121 0.16 7.45 -7.77
N PHE A 122 -0.11 6.25 -8.28
CA PHE A 122 0.75 5.61 -9.29
C PHE A 122 0.70 6.40 -10.59
N ALA A 123 -0.48 6.58 -11.17
CA ALA A 123 -0.69 7.38 -12.38
C ALA A 123 -0.18 8.83 -12.21
N ARG A 124 -0.48 9.43 -11.05
CA ARG A 124 0.01 10.77 -10.73
C ARG A 124 1.54 10.84 -10.71
N SER A 125 2.23 9.85 -10.12
CA SER A 125 3.69 9.82 -10.08
C SER A 125 4.29 9.69 -11.48
N VAL A 126 3.69 8.90 -12.35
CA VAL A 126 4.13 8.76 -13.75
C VAL A 126 3.97 10.09 -14.50
N ARG A 127 2.77 10.70 -14.44
CA ARG A 127 2.45 11.94 -15.16
C ARG A 127 3.28 13.14 -14.68
N LEU A 128 3.42 13.32 -13.36
CA LEU A 128 4.20 14.43 -12.79
C LEU A 128 5.70 14.32 -13.03
N ASN A 129 6.19 13.14 -13.37
CA ASN A 129 7.58 12.95 -13.78
C ASN A 129 7.76 12.98 -15.32
N ASN A 130 6.78 13.42 -16.10
CA ASN A 130 6.82 13.51 -17.56
C ASN A 130 7.12 12.16 -18.25
N ARG A 131 6.54 11.05 -17.75
CA ARG A 131 6.64 9.75 -18.39
C ARG A 131 5.32 9.41 -19.07
N LYS A 132 5.39 8.60 -20.13
CA LYS A 132 4.21 8.08 -20.80
C LYS A 132 3.55 7.04 -19.90
N LEU A 133 2.31 7.29 -19.48
CA LEU A 133 1.52 6.35 -18.69
C LEU A 133 0.90 5.29 -19.62
N ILE A 134 1.13 4.02 -19.30
CA ILE A 134 0.47 2.87 -19.92
C ILE A 134 -0.44 2.24 -18.86
N GLU A 135 -1.74 2.23 -19.15
CA GLU A 135 -2.77 1.68 -18.27
C GLU A 135 -3.19 0.31 -18.82
N ASN A 136 -2.79 -0.75 -18.14
CA ASN A 136 -3.21 -2.12 -18.40
C ASN A 136 -4.41 -2.45 -17.51
N SER A 137 -5.59 -2.56 -18.10
CA SER A 137 -6.83 -2.78 -17.35
C SER A 137 -6.93 -4.21 -16.83
N LEU A 138 -7.16 -4.34 -15.52
CA LEU A 138 -7.55 -5.61 -14.91
C LEU A 138 -8.95 -6.01 -15.42
N VAL A 139 -9.22 -7.29 -15.51
CA VAL A 139 -10.51 -7.85 -15.90
C VAL A 139 -11.26 -8.38 -14.68
N LYS A 140 -12.58 -8.14 -14.62
CA LYS A 140 -13.44 -8.69 -13.55
C LYS A 140 -13.85 -10.11 -13.94
N VAL A 141 -13.41 -11.08 -13.18
CA VAL A 141 -13.72 -12.51 -13.37
C VAL A 141 -14.20 -13.09 -12.03
N ASN A 142 -15.36 -13.73 -12.03
CA ASN A 142 -15.92 -14.39 -10.84
C ASN A 142 -15.94 -13.53 -9.56
N GLY A 143 -16.17 -12.22 -9.70
CA GLY A 143 -16.28 -11.29 -8.57
C GLY A 143 -14.93 -10.79 -8.01
N HIS A 144 -13.82 -10.97 -8.74
CA HIS A 144 -12.53 -10.36 -8.40
C HIS A 144 -11.76 -9.89 -9.64
N PHE A 145 -10.73 -9.10 -9.46
CA PHE A 145 -9.88 -8.65 -10.56
C PHE A 145 -8.80 -9.69 -10.90
N GLU A 146 -8.55 -9.88 -12.20
CA GLU A 146 -7.48 -10.72 -12.73
C GLU A 146 -6.64 -9.94 -13.74
N ILE A 147 -5.40 -10.38 -13.97
CA ILE A 147 -4.52 -9.83 -15.00
C ILE A 147 -4.78 -10.58 -16.32
N ASP A 148 -5.08 -9.83 -17.39
CA ASP A 148 -4.99 -10.37 -18.75
C ASP A 148 -3.52 -10.35 -19.19
N PHE A 149 -2.83 -11.50 -19.02
CA PHE A 149 -1.41 -11.61 -19.32
C PHE A 149 -1.08 -11.46 -20.80
N GLU A 150 -1.99 -11.81 -21.71
CA GLU A 150 -1.78 -11.60 -23.14
C GLU A 150 -1.84 -10.10 -23.46
N GLN A 151 -2.78 -9.37 -22.87
CA GLN A 151 -2.85 -7.92 -23.04
C GLN A 151 -1.68 -7.23 -22.35
N LEU A 152 -1.29 -7.70 -21.17
CA LEU A 152 -0.12 -7.16 -20.46
C LEU A 152 1.16 -7.27 -21.30
N GLU A 153 1.40 -8.42 -21.93
CA GLU A 153 2.56 -8.60 -22.80
C GLU A 153 2.50 -7.69 -24.03
N ARG A 154 1.32 -7.56 -24.66
CA ARG A 154 1.12 -6.63 -25.79
C ARG A 154 1.42 -5.19 -25.37
N ASP A 155 0.88 -4.76 -24.23
CA ASP A 155 1.10 -3.38 -23.74
C ASP A 155 2.58 -3.10 -23.46
N ILE A 156 3.30 -4.07 -22.90
CA ILE A 156 4.75 -3.98 -22.68
C ILE A 156 5.51 -3.79 -23.98
N VAL A 157 5.23 -4.63 -24.98
CA VAL A 157 5.96 -4.67 -26.25
C VAL A 157 5.63 -3.47 -27.13
N ASP A 158 4.34 -3.18 -27.33
CA ASP A 158 3.87 -2.14 -28.25
C ASP A 158 4.25 -0.72 -27.79
N ASN A 159 4.44 -0.55 -26.47
CA ASN A 159 4.81 0.74 -25.89
C ASN A 159 6.27 0.84 -25.45
N ASP A 160 7.08 -0.19 -25.65
CA ASP A 160 8.49 -0.22 -25.21
C ASP A 160 8.64 0.16 -23.72
N VAL A 161 7.80 -0.48 -22.87
CA VAL A 161 7.72 -0.18 -21.44
C VAL A 161 9.07 -0.38 -20.77
N LYS A 162 9.52 0.59 -19.97
CA LYS A 162 10.80 0.54 -19.27
C LYS A 162 10.66 0.18 -17.79
N LEU A 163 9.53 0.54 -17.19
CA LEU A 163 9.27 0.30 -15.77
C LEU A 163 7.80 -0.06 -15.57
N TYR A 164 7.53 -1.02 -14.72
CA TYR A 164 6.20 -1.43 -14.30
C TYR A 164 6.05 -1.22 -12.81
N VAL A 165 5.04 -0.45 -12.39
CA VAL A 165 4.66 -0.27 -10.99
C VAL A 165 3.50 -1.19 -10.67
N PHE A 166 3.78 -2.23 -9.91
CA PHE A 166 2.86 -3.32 -9.57
C PHE A 166 2.41 -3.24 -8.11
N CYS A 167 1.13 -3.46 -7.82
CA CYS A 167 0.56 -3.39 -6.47
C CYS A 167 0.24 -4.80 -5.94
N SER A 168 0.87 -5.22 -4.83
CA SER A 168 0.75 -6.56 -4.28
C SER A 168 0.90 -6.57 -2.74
N PRO A 169 -0.13 -6.84 -1.94
CA PRO A 169 -1.55 -7.02 -2.30
C PRO A 169 -2.17 -5.80 -2.98
N HIS A 170 -3.17 -6.04 -3.81
CA HIS A 170 -3.69 -5.04 -4.74
C HIS A 170 -4.68 -4.07 -4.07
N ASN A 171 -4.45 -2.79 -4.21
CA ASN A 171 -5.33 -1.69 -3.81
C ASN A 171 -5.90 -1.00 -5.07
N PRO A 172 -7.23 -0.93 -5.30
CA PRO A 172 -8.31 -1.18 -4.34
C PRO A 172 -8.97 -2.55 -4.42
N GLY A 173 -8.59 -3.42 -5.34
CA GLY A 173 -9.29 -4.66 -5.65
C GLY A 173 -9.15 -5.76 -4.60
N GLY A 174 -8.25 -5.60 -3.61
CA GLY A 174 -8.08 -6.54 -2.52
C GLY A 174 -7.48 -7.89 -2.91
N ARG A 175 -6.89 -8.04 -4.12
CA ARG A 175 -6.25 -9.29 -4.55
C ARG A 175 -4.97 -9.57 -3.77
N VAL A 176 -4.81 -10.82 -3.36
CA VAL A 176 -3.53 -11.40 -2.94
C VAL A 176 -3.08 -12.34 -4.05
N TRP A 177 -2.18 -11.84 -4.90
CA TRP A 177 -1.76 -12.56 -6.10
C TRP A 177 -1.13 -13.90 -5.78
N THR A 178 -1.47 -14.93 -6.56
CA THR A 178 -0.90 -16.27 -6.42
C THR A 178 0.56 -16.28 -6.86
N LYS A 179 1.29 -17.32 -6.45
CA LYS A 179 2.68 -17.51 -6.88
C LYS A 179 2.79 -17.59 -8.41
N GLU A 180 1.82 -18.23 -9.05
CA GLU A 180 1.75 -18.40 -10.48
C GLU A 180 1.57 -17.04 -11.19
N GLU A 181 0.63 -16.21 -10.73
CA GLU A 181 0.42 -14.85 -11.26
C GLU A 181 1.66 -13.97 -11.08
N LEU A 182 2.26 -13.99 -9.90
CA LEU A 182 3.50 -13.25 -9.61
C LEU A 182 4.68 -13.71 -10.48
N THR A 183 4.79 -15.03 -10.71
CA THR A 183 5.80 -15.58 -11.61
C THR A 183 5.59 -15.11 -13.03
N MET A 184 4.36 -15.13 -13.54
CA MET A 184 4.04 -14.63 -14.89
C MET A 184 4.35 -13.15 -15.05
N VAL A 185 4.03 -12.31 -14.06
CA VAL A 185 4.39 -10.87 -14.05
C VAL A 185 5.91 -10.70 -14.15
N ALA A 186 6.66 -11.39 -13.27
CA ALA A 186 8.11 -11.24 -13.22
C ALA A 186 8.81 -11.80 -14.47
N ASP A 187 8.35 -12.93 -15.00
CA ASP A 187 8.91 -13.55 -16.21
C ASP A 187 8.68 -12.66 -17.45
N LEU A 188 7.51 -12.01 -17.57
CA LEU A 188 7.27 -11.03 -18.63
C LEU A 188 8.21 -9.83 -18.49
N CYS A 189 8.39 -9.30 -17.29
CA CYS A 189 9.33 -8.21 -17.03
C CYS A 189 10.76 -8.62 -17.41
N GLN A 190 11.21 -9.79 -16.99
CA GLN A 190 12.55 -10.32 -17.29
C GLN A 190 12.74 -10.53 -18.80
N LYS A 191 11.74 -11.11 -19.47
CA LYS A 191 11.77 -11.40 -20.92
C LYS A 191 11.96 -10.14 -21.75
N HIS A 192 11.31 -9.05 -21.35
CA HIS A 192 11.29 -7.78 -22.10
C HIS A 192 12.21 -6.70 -21.52
N GLY A 193 13.00 -7.00 -20.47
CA GLY A 193 13.94 -6.05 -19.86
C GLY A 193 13.28 -4.89 -19.14
N VAL A 194 12.08 -5.11 -18.57
CA VAL A 194 11.31 -4.14 -17.80
C VAL A 194 11.73 -4.19 -16.33
N LEU A 195 12.04 -3.03 -15.73
CA LEU A 195 12.23 -2.95 -14.28
C LEU A 195 10.88 -3.02 -13.55
N LEU A 196 10.82 -3.80 -12.47
CA LEU A 196 9.61 -4.00 -11.70
C LEU A 196 9.70 -3.32 -10.34
N VAL A 197 8.76 -2.43 -10.06
CA VAL A 197 8.57 -1.81 -8.74
C VAL A 197 7.35 -2.47 -8.10
N SER A 198 7.58 -3.35 -7.13
CA SER A 198 6.53 -4.04 -6.38
C SER A 198 6.17 -3.24 -5.14
N ASP A 199 5.01 -2.59 -5.14
CA ASP A 199 4.45 -1.94 -3.96
C ASP A 199 3.75 -2.98 -3.10
N GLU A 200 4.45 -3.39 -2.03
CA GLU A 200 4.01 -4.40 -1.08
C GLU A 200 3.57 -3.79 0.27
N ILE A 201 3.18 -2.50 0.29
CA ILE A 201 2.80 -1.79 1.53
C ILE A 201 1.63 -2.43 2.29
N HIS A 202 0.84 -3.27 1.62
CA HIS A 202 -0.27 -4.01 2.22
C HIS A 202 0.09 -5.48 2.54
N GLN A 203 1.36 -5.88 2.46
CA GLN A 203 1.82 -7.26 2.60
C GLN A 203 1.34 -7.98 3.86
N ASP A 204 1.22 -7.26 4.99
CA ASP A 204 0.78 -7.82 6.27
C ASP A 204 -0.74 -8.04 6.36
N LEU A 205 -1.50 -7.48 5.44
CA LEU A 205 -2.96 -7.44 5.46
C LEU A 205 -3.60 -8.49 4.53
N ALA A 206 -2.94 -9.62 4.32
CA ALA A 206 -3.57 -10.79 3.72
C ALA A 206 -4.57 -11.40 4.71
N LEU A 207 -5.80 -11.64 4.25
CA LEU A 207 -6.96 -12.05 5.05
C LEU A 207 -7.44 -13.45 4.65
N TYR A 208 -8.34 -14.03 5.43
CA TYR A 208 -9.00 -15.32 5.17
C TYR A 208 -8.01 -16.47 4.92
N GLY A 209 -6.87 -16.45 5.61
CA GLY A 209 -5.83 -17.47 5.47
C GLY A 209 -4.96 -17.33 4.22
N ASN A 210 -5.21 -16.33 3.36
CA ASN A 210 -4.31 -15.99 2.27
C ASN A 210 -2.95 -15.55 2.81
N LYS A 211 -1.91 -15.72 2.00
CA LYS A 211 -0.54 -15.33 2.35
C LYS A 211 0.05 -14.50 1.23
N HIS A 212 0.56 -13.34 1.60
CA HIS A 212 1.37 -12.55 0.68
C HIS A 212 2.68 -13.27 0.37
N ILE A 213 3.11 -13.17 -0.87
CA ILE A 213 4.39 -13.69 -1.36
C ILE A 213 5.13 -12.50 -1.97
N SER A 214 6.27 -12.12 -1.38
CA SER A 214 7.13 -11.11 -1.99
C SER A 214 7.79 -11.67 -3.24
N LEU A 215 7.79 -10.91 -4.33
CA LEU A 215 8.32 -11.31 -5.63
C LEU A 215 9.75 -11.86 -5.55
N ASN A 216 10.60 -11.21 -4.77
CA ASN A 216 12.00 -11.59 -4.63
C ASN A 216 12.22 -12.91 -3.87
N THR A 217 11.18 -13.47 -3.24
CA THR A 217 11.26 -14.80 -2.59
C THR A 217 11.01 -15.94 -3.56
N ILE A 218 10.45 -15.67 -4.74
CA ILE A 218 10.10 -16.69 -5.73
C ILE A 218 11.33 -17.16 -6.48
N SER A 219 12.19 -16.24 -6.91
CA SER A 219 13.42 -16.53 -7.65
C SER A 219 14.51 -15.51 -7.35
N ASN A 220 15.76 -15.99 -7.20
CA ASN A 220 16.90 -15.10 -7.07
C ASN A 220 17.14 -14.23 -8.32
N ALA A 221 16.72 -14.70 -9.51
CA ALA A 221 16.86 -13.94 -10.75
C ALA A 221 15.99 -12.66 -10.76
N TYR A 222 14.89 -12.63 -10.00
CA TYR A 222 14.03 -11.46 -9.94
C TYR A 222 14.65 -10.30 -9.17
N LYS A 223 15.58 -10.59 -8.25
CA LYS A 223 16.33 -9.59 -7.47
C LYS A 223 17.16 -8.64 -8.33
N ASP A 224 17.51 -9.07 -9.55
CA ASP A 224 18.33 -8.27 -10.46
C ASP A 224 17.59 -7.08 -11.07
N PHE A 225 16.25 -7.14 -11.14
CA PHE A 225 15.42 -6.10 -11.78
C PHE A 225 14.19 -5.66 -10.97
N THR A 226 14.05 -6.11 -9.72
CA THR A 226 12.89 -5.76 -8.87
C THR A 226 13.30 -4.89 -7.70
N LEU A 227 12.49 -3.86 -7.45
CA LEU A 227 12.49 -3.05 -6.24
C LEU A 227 11.22 -3.39 -5.45
N VAL A 228 11.36 -3.84 -4.20
CA VAL A 228 10.22 -4.09 -3.30
C VAL A 228 10.06 -2.91 -2.36
N LEU A 229 8.87 -2.33 -2.32
CA LEU A 229 8.52 -1.19 -1.46
C LEU A 229 7.60 -1.67 -0.34
N SER A 230 7.90 -1.32 0.91
CA SER A 230 7.04 -1.65 2.03
C SER A 230 7.11 -0.61 3.17
N SER A 231 6.23 -0.76 4.16
CA SER A 231 6.15 0.15 5.30
C SER A 231 5.29 -0.44 6.42
N ALA A 232 5.61 -0.11 7.66
CA ALA A 232 4.76 -0.35 8.83
C ALA A 232 3.49 0.53 8.85
N THR A 233 3.41 1.55 8.00
CA THR A 233 2.42 2.63 8.13
C THR A 233 0.99 2.20 7.86
N LYS A 234 0.75 1.26 6.93
CA LYS A 234 -0.59 0.74 6.65
C LYS A 234 -0.98 -0.34 7.66
N THR A 235 -0.06 -1.23 7.95
CA THR A 235 -0.24 -2.33 8.89
C THR A 235 -0.64 -1.84 10.28
N PHE A 236 0.04 -0.82 10.80
CA PHE A 236 -0.11 -0.35 12.19
C PHE A 236 -0.78 1.01 12.34
N ASN A 237 -1.42 1.50 11.28
CA ASN A 237 -2.18 2.76 11.31
C ASN A 237 -1.35 3.99 11.74
N ILE A 238 -0.16 4.12 11.20
CA ILE A 238 0.81 5.18 11.53
C ILE A 238 1.28 5.97 10.31
N ALA A 239 0.39 6.17 9.32
CA ALA A 239 0.73 6.85 8.05
C ALA A 239 1.29 8.26 8.23
N GLY A 240 0.89 8.97 9.29
CA GLY A 240 1.39 10.32 9.60
C GLY A 240 2.85 10.38 10.01
N THR A 241 3.48 9.25 10.36
CA THR A 241 4.87 9.21 10.86
C THR A 241 5.93 9.19 9.75
N LYS A 242 5.50 8.96 8.49
CA LYS A 242 6.34 9.14 7.30
C LYS A 242 7.62 8.30 7.29
N ASN A 243 7.52 6.98 7.42
CA ASN A 243 8.65 6.08 7.19
C ASN A 243 8.23 4.87 6.35
N SER A 244 9.04 4.58 5.34
CA SER A 244 8.92 3.41 4.47
C SER A 244 10.32 2.91 4.13
N PHE A 245 10.42 1.77 3.51
CA PHE A 245 11.69 1.25 3.03
C PHE A 245 11.52 0.60 1.66
N THR A 246 12.62 0.58 0.92
CA THR A 246 12.74 -0.12 -0.35
C THR A 246 13.82 -1.19 -0.20
N ILE A 247 13.53 -2.42 -0.59
CA ILE A 247 14.52 -3.50 -0.67
C ILE A 247 14.99 -3.58 -2.10
N ILE A 248 16.29 -3.31 -2.33
CA ILE A 248 16.94 -3.34 -3.64
C ILE A 248 18.19 -4.20 -3.51
N GLU A 249 18.11 -5.45 -3.93
CA GLU A 249 19.23 -6.39 -3.76
C GLU A 249 20.32 -6.19 -4.80
N ASN A 250 19.96 -5.78 -6.04
CA ASN A 250 20.92 -5.38 -7.06
C ASN A 250 21.66 -4.11 -6.64
N GLU A 251 23.00 -4.18 -6.55
CA GLU A 251 23.84 -3.10 -6.05
C GLU A 251 23.82 -1.86 -6.95
N ASP A 252 23.81 -2.05 -8.27
CA ASP A 252 23.85 -0.92 -9.23
C ASP A 252 22.51 -0.18 -9.26
N LEU A 253 21.39 -0.90 -9.21
CA LEU A 253 20.07 -0.30 -9.05
C LEU A 253 19.99 0.48 -7.73
N ARG A 254 20.48 -0.11 -6.64
CA ARG A 254 20.48 0.52 -5.33
C ARG A 254 21.33 1.80 -5.29
N LYS A 255 22.49 1.79 -5.91
CA LYS A 255 23.36 3.00 -6.04
C LYS A 255 22.63 4.11 -6.80
N SER A 256 22.04 3.77 -7.94
CA SER A 256 21.29 4.74 -8.76
C SER A 256 20.10 5.32 -8.03
N PHE A 257 19.33 4.47 -7.34
CA PHE A 257 18.20 4.90 -6.51
C PHE A 257 18.63 5.84 -5.38
N LYS A 258 19.66 5.47 -4.61
CA LYS A 258 20.19 6.32 -3.52
C LYS A 258 20.75 7.65 -4.01
N GLN A 259 21.40 7.68 -5.17
CA GLN A 259 21.87 8.92 -5.76
C GLN A 259 20.71 9.86 -6.12
N LYS A 260 19.63 9.32 -6.69
CA LYS A 260 18.43 10.12 -7.01
C LYS A 260 17.69 10.56 -5.74
N GLN A 261 17.54 9.68 -4.75
CA GLN A 261 16.98 10.00 -3.46
C GLN A 261 17.71 11.18 -2.80
N LEU A 262 19.04 11.16 -2.81
CA LEU A 262 19.86 12.25 -2.28
C LEU A 262 19.66 13.55 -3.05
N ALA A 263 19.60 13.47 -4.38
CA ALA A 263 19.35 14.65 -5.24
C ALA A 263 17.97 15.27 -4.99
N ASN A 264 16.99 14.47 -4.57
CA ASN A 264 15.65 14.92 -4.21
C ASN A 264 15.54 15.35 -2.73
N ASN A 265 16.62 15.29 -1.93
CA ASN A 265 16.61 15.52 -0.48
C ASN A 265 15.59 14.64 0.28
N GLN A 266 15.47 13.37 -0.09
CA GLN A 266 14.53 12.39 0.47
C GLN A 266 15.24 11.33 1.34
N ASN A 267 16.50 11.56 1.70
CA ASN A 267 17.33 10.63 2.48
C ASN A 267 17.23 10.81 3.99
N GLU A 268 16.54 11.84 4.46
CA GLU A 268 16.34 12.09 5.89
C GLU A 268 14.92 11.69 6.31
N ILE A 269 14.84 10.65 7.13
CA ILE A 269 13.55 10.16 7.64
C ILE A 269 13.27 10.83 8.99
N PRO A 270 12.06 11.35 9.22
CA PRO A 270 11.69 11.93 10.51
C PRO A 270 11.95 10.96 11.67
N THR A 271 12.53 11.47 12.76
CA THR A 271 12.85 10.68 13.96
C THR A 271 11.66 9.83 14.43
N ILE A 272 10.47 10.45 14.48
CA ILE A 272 9.24 9.75 14.90
C ILE A 272 8.93 8.58 13.95
N GLY A 273 9.19 8.72 12.65
CA GLY A 273 9.03 7.62 11.69
C GLY A 273 9.96 6.44 11.98
N LEU A 274 11.21 6.70 12.32
CA LEU A 274 12.18 5.65 12.67
C LEU A 274 11.77 4.89 13.94
N ILE A 275 11.40 5.64 14.99
CA ILE A 275 11.01 5.09 16.30
C ILE A 275 9.73 4.26 16.18
N THR A 276 8.72 4.80 15.50
CA THR A 276 7.42 4.11 15.37
C THR A 276 7.53 2.86 14.52
N THR A 277 8.35 2.85 13.47
CA THR A 277 8.60 1.66 12.65
C THR A 277 9.31 0.58 13.45
N GLN A 278 10.35 0.94 14.21
CA GLN A 278 11.06 -0.02 15.06
C GLN A 278 10.11 -0.64 16.11
N ALA A 279 9.32 0.17 16.81
CA ALA A 279 8.37 -0.30 17.80
C ALA A 279 7.28 -1.18 17.17
N ALA A 280 6.76 -0.79 15.98
CA ALA A 280 5.75 -1.52 15.24
C ALA A 280 6.22 -2.95 14.90
N PHE A 281 7.38 -3.09 14.28
CA PHE A 281 7.90 -4.40 13.88
C PHE A 281 8.41 -5.24 15.05
N THR A 282 8.81 -4.60 16.16
CA THR A 282 9.26 -5.32 17.36
C THR A 282 8.08 -5.89 18.16
N TYR A 283 6.97 -5.14 18.28
CA TYR A 283 5.90 -5.47 19.22
C TYR A 283 4.53 -5.69 18.57
N GLY A 284 4.36 -5.35 17.29
CA GLY A 284 3.05 -5.23 16.67
C GLY A 284 2.36 -6.53 16.25
N GLN A 285 3.08 -7.66 16.16
CA GLN A 285 2.51 -8.91 15.64
C GLN A 285 1.21 -9.34 16.34
N PRO A 286 1.09 -9.37 17.69
CA PRO A 286 -0.15 -9.78 18.35
C PRO A 286 -1.33 -8.84 18.04
N TRP A 287 -1.07 -7.55 17.89
CA TRP A 287 -2.09 -6.57 17.51
C TRP A 287 -2.57 -6.80 16.07
N LEU A 288 -1.66 -7.09 15.16
CA LEU A 288 -1.98 -7.39 13.76
C LEU A 288 -2.86 -8.64 13.63
N GLU A 289 -2.58 -9.69 14.39
CA GLU A 289 -3.38 -10.92 14.38
C GLU A 289 -4.83 -10.66 14.82
N GLU A 290 -5.02 -9.87 15.89
CA GLU A 290 -6.35 -9.46 16.33
C GLU A 290 -7.02 -8.51 15.33
N LEU A 291 -6.28 -7.55 14.74
CA LEU A 291 -6.79 -6.66 13.71
C LEU A 291 -7.35 -7.45 12.51
N LYS A 292 -6.63 -8.44 12.00
CA LYS A 292 -7.08 -9.26 10.86
C LYS A 292 -8.44 -9.90 11.16
N THR A 293 -8.63 -10.43 12.36
CA THR A 293 -9.92 -11.01 12.79
C THR A 293 -11.04 -9.97 12.79
N VAL A 294 -10.76 -8.75 13.22
CA VAL A 294 -11.73 -7.64 13.19
C VAL A 294 -12.07 -7.25 11.77
N LEU A 295 -11.05 -7.11 10.89
CA LEU A 295 -11.26 -6.78 9.49
C LEU A 295 -12.10 -7.84 8.76
N GLU A 296 -11.80 -9.12 8.94
CA GLU A 296 -12.57 -10.23 8.38
C GLU A 296 -14.02 -10.18 8.85
N THR A 297 -14.25 -9.98 10.15
CA THR A 297 -15.60 -9.85 10.72
C THR A 297 -16.37 -8.67 10.11
N ASN A 298 -15.74 -7.52 9.96
CA ASN A 298 -16.36 -6.33 9.39
C ASN A 298 -16.66 -6.51 7.89
N ILE A 299 -15.76 -7.12 7.12
CA ILE A 299 -15.96 -7.42 5.70
C ILE A 299 -17.10 -8.43 5.52
N ASP A 300 -17.15 -9.48 6.34
CA ASP A 300 -18.21 -10.48 6.28
C ASP A 300 -19.58 -9.86 6.62
N LEU A 301 -19.64 -9.01 7.63
CA LEU A 301 -20.86 -8.28 7.99
C LEU A 301 -21.30 -7.37 6.84
N LEU A 302 -20.38 -6.55 6.29
CA LEU A 302 -20.67 -5.66 5.17
C LEU A 302 -21.18 -6.44 3.95
N THR A 303 -20.49 -7.51 3.58
CA THR A 303 -20.84 -8.36 2.43
C THR A 303 -22.24 -8.96 2.61
N LYS A 304 -22.54 -9.50 3.79
CA LYS A 304 -23.84 -10.07 4.10
C LYS A 304 -24.95 -9.02 4.01
N GLU A 305 -24.79 -7.92 4.73
CA GLU A 305 -25.82 -6.88 4.83
C GLU A 305 -26.12 -6.26 3.46
N LEU A 306 -25.10 -5.96 2.65
CA LEU A 306 -25.32 -5.39 1.33
C LEU A 306 -25.92 -6.39 0.35
N SER A 307 -25.48 -7.65 0.34
CA SER A 307 -26.03 -8.69 -0.56
C SER A 307 -27.47 -9.09 -0.23
N GLU A 308 -27.87 -9.05 1.04
CA GLU A 308 -29.23 -9.39 1.47
C GLU A 308 -30.23 -8.23 1.28
N LYS A 309 -29.76 -6.98 1.36
CA LYS A 309 -30.65 -5.80 1.45
C LYS A 309 -30.58 -4.89 0.25
N THR A 310 -29.63 -5.07 -0.65
CA THR A 310 -29.36 -4.18 -1.79
C THR A 310 -29.00 -4.96 -3.04
N ASN A 311 -28.88 -4.26 -4.17
CA ASN A 311 -28.32 -4.80 -5.41
C ASN A 311 -26.84 -4.40 -5.61
N ILE A 312 -26.16 -3.93 -4.55
CA ILE A 312 -24.75 -3.60 -4.60
C ILE A 312 -23.95 -4.91 -4.62
N GLU A 313 -23.09 -5.07 -5.63
CA GLU A 313 -22.19 -6.21 -5.68
C GLU A 313 -20.90 -5.88 -4.89
N VAL A 314 -20.59 -6.72 -3.91
CA VAL A 314 -19.41 -6.57 -3.08
C VAL A 314 -18.30 -7.46 -3.61
N MET A 315 -17.19 -6.86 -4.06
CA MET A 315 -15.98 -7.61 -4.36
C MET A 315 -15.26 -7.89 -3.02
N LYS A 316 -15.45 -9.11 -2.51
CA LYS A 316 -14.86 -9.51 -1.22
C LYS A 316 -13.34 -9.57 -1.35
N PRO A 317 -12.57 -8.77 -0.58
CA PRO A 317 -11.12 -8.74 -0.69
C PRO A 317 -10.48 -9.99 -0.08
N GLU A 318 -9.38 -10.45 -0.69
CA GLU A 318 -8.48 -11.48 -0.16
C GLU A 318 -7.44 -10.88 0.79
N GLY A 319 -7.25 -9.57 0.72
CA GLY A 319 -6.33 -8.79 1.54
C GLY A 319 -6.66 -7.31 1.51
N THR A 320 -5.92 -6.51 2.24
CA THR A 320 -6.15 -5.09 2.53
C THR A 320 -7.36 -4.86 3.44
N TYR A 321 -7.68 -3.60 3.75
CA TYR A 321 -8.92 -3.21 4.44
C TYR A 321 -9.84 -2.37 3.53
N LEU A 322 -9.64 -2.47 2.22
CA LEU A 322 -10.44 -1.78 1.21
C LEU A 322 -11.43 -2.76 0.60
N VAL A 323 -12.65 -2.32 0.39
CA VAL A 323 -13.70 -3.11 -0.25
C VAL A 323 -14.19 -2.37 -1.48
N TRP A 324 -14.13 -3.04 -2.64
CA TRP A 324 -14.68 -2.52 -3.89
C TRP A 324 -16.17 -2.84 -3.97
N LEU A 325 -16.98 -1.79 -4.17
CA LEU A 325 -18.43 -1.88 -4.28
C LEU A 325 -18.87 -1.50 -5.69
N ASP A 326 -19.64 -2.36 -6.34
CA ASP A 326 -20.18 -2.14 -7.67
C ASP A 326 -21.67 -1.73 -7.58
N PHE A 327 -21.95 -0.50 -7.96
CA PHE A 327 -23.28 0.10 -7.96
C PHE A 327 -23.97 0.07 -9.34
N SER A 328 -23.43 -0.67 -10.31
CA SER A 328 -23.94 -0.69 -11.69
C SER A 328 -25.44 -1.04 -11.79
N ALA A 329 -25.95 -1.84 -10.85
CA ALA A 329 -27.36 -2.20 -10.79
C ALA A 329 -28.33 -1.02 -10.61
N TYR A 330 -27.82 0.14 -10.18
CA TYR A 330 -28.64 1.34 -9.94
C TYR A 330 -28.64 2.32 -11.13
N ASP A 331 -27.82 2.09 -12.14
CA ASP A 331 -27.73 2.89 -13.38
C ASP A 331 -27.64 4.42 -13.12
N GLN A 332 -26.86 4.80 -12.11
CA GLN A 332 -26.68 6.19 -11.73
C GLN A 332 -25.41 6.77 -12.37
N ASP A 333 -25.49 8.06 -12.75
CA ASP A 333 -24.29 8.85 -13.05
C ASP A 333 -23.37 8.91 -11.82
N HIS A 334 -22.06 8.89 -12.02
CA HIS A 334 -21.07 8.88 -10.93
C HIS A 334 -21.17 10.09 -9.98
N ASN A 335 -21.52 11.27 -10.51
CA ASN A 335 -21.66 12.47 -9.68
C ASN A 335 -22.93 12.38 -8.84
N GLU A 336 -24.03 11.88 -9.45
CA GLU A 336 -25.29 11.68 -8.73
C GLU A 336 -25.15 10.58 -7.68
N LEU A 337 -24.47 9.47 -7.98
CA LEU A 337 -24.18 8.44 -6.99
C LEU A 337 -23.38 9.02 -5.80
N GLY A 338 -22.34 9.79 -6.09
CA GLY A 338 -21.54 10.44 -5.04
C GLY A 338 -22.37 11.39 -4.20
N ARG A 339 -23.30 12.17 -4.81
CA ARG A 339 -24.22 13.05 -4.10
C ARG A 339 -25.17 12.27 -3.18
N LEU A 340 -25.81 11.23 -3.69
CA LEU A 340 -26.73 10.37 -2.93
C LEU A 340 -26.03 9.72 -1.73
N LEU A 341 -24.83 9.20 -1.93
CA LEU A 341 -24.05 8.60 -0.85
C LEU A 341 -23.72 9.60 0.23
N LYS A 342 -23.25 10.80 -0.13
CA LYS A 342 -22.81 11.82 0.81
C LYS A 342 -23.99 12.56 1.47
N GLU A 343 -24.97 13.03 0.70
CA GLU A 343 -26.02 13.90 1.22
C GLU A 343 -27.16 13.13 1.87
N GLU A 344 -27.52 11.96 1.30
CA GLU A 344 -28.69 11.19 1.77
C GLU A 344 -28.28 9.99 2.66
N ALA A 345 -27.27 9.21 2.23
CA ALA A 345 -26.79 8.08 3.03
C ALA A 345 -25.75 8.48 4.09
N LYS A 346 -25.24 9.72 4.07
CA LYS A 346 -24.22 10.22 4.99
C LYS A 346 -22.92 9.42 5.00
N VAL A 347 -22.54 8.84 3.84
CA VAL A 347 -21.33 8.04 3.69
C VAL A 347 -20.42 8.68 2.65
N VAL A 348 -19.16 8.90 3.01
CA VAL A 348 -18.13 9.43 2.09
C VAL A 348 -17.23 8.28 1.64
N LEU A 349 -17.27 7.97 0.35
CA LEU A 349 -16.47 6.94 -0.29
C LEU A 349 -15.60 7.56 -1.40
N ASN A 350 -14.55 6.86 -1.79
CA ASN A 350 -13.83 7.16 -3.02
C ASN A 350 -14.64 6.76 -4.25
N ASN A 351 -14.63 7.60 -5.27
CA ASN A 351 -15.23 7.27 -6.56
C ASN A 351 -14.27 6.36 -7.37
N GLY A 352 -14.75 5.17 -7.76
CA GLY A 352 -13.96 4.18 -8.48
C GLY A 352 -13.36 4.65 -9.81
N ILE A 353 -13.95 5.65 -10.47
CA ILE A 353 -13.41 6.21 -11.72
C ILE A 353 -12.08 6.98 -11.53
N THR A 354 -11.68 7.23 -10.31
CA THR A 354 -10.42 7.93 -9.98
C THR A 354 -9.22 7.00 -9.80
N PHE A 355 -9.46 5.66 -9.87
CA PHE A 355 -8.44 4.63 -9.66
C PHE A 355 -7.88 4.06 -10.97
#